data_591d3a815b18a27eafce7383f53bbb62
#
_entry.id   591d3a815b18a27eafce7383f53bbb62
#
_cell.length_a   1.000
_cell.length_b   1.000
_cell.length_c   1.000
_cell.angle_alpha   90.00
_cell.angle_beta   90.00
_cell.angle_gamma   90.00
#
_symmetry.space_group_name_H-M   'P 1'
#
loop_
_entity.id
_entity.type
_entity.pdbx_description
1 polymer ?
#
loop_
_entity_poly.entity_id
_entity_poly.type
_entity_poly.pdbx_seq_one_letter_code
_entity_poly.pdbx_strand_id
1 'polypeptide(L)'
;MKERIRFLILFCGMFYSSVNPLFSQVGIGLKNPQGALHVDGAKDNAATGTPTAAQVANDVIINKTTGFVGLGVFNPQVKLDMRSTGTENALGLSTTTMSAVDAGAGAVRYDVANIPVGPKIEVSDGVVWHKAYIAPQKAVVVARKIATQSIIQNSATNINNWNVVRDMSNSFDASSGIFTAPRDGTYTFLLTFNFNGAVINDGSRVESQFYDTTSNTVLASVYKTFGQSMTGTADDANSTRSTQAGGSSTVTLTLTAGKKVATRLWHNLVSSGSVALRVTTNPADPTNPDDGFNNLTIIEH
;
A
#
# COMPACT_ATOMS: atom_id res chain seq x y z
N MET A 1 -66.92 -60.15 -2.26
CA MET A 1 -66.30 -59.13 -3.14
C MET A 1 -65.84 -57.91 -2.36
N LYS A 2 -66.60 -57.31 -1.49
CA LYS A 2 -66.27 -56.13 -0.72
C LYS A 2 -65.01 -56.28 0.17
N GLU A 3 -64.82 -57.41 0.80
CA GLU A 3 -63.67 -57.65 1.69
C GLU A 3 -62.33 -57.74 0.90
N ARG A 4 -62.34 -58.32 -0.28
CA ARG A 4 -61.15 -58.39 -1.13
C ARG A 4 -60.70 -57.02 -1.68
N ILE A 5 -61.68 -56.14 -1.95
CA ILE A 5 -61.41 -54.81 -2.39
C ILE A 5 -60.85 -53.96 -1.25
N ARG A 6 -61.33 -54.10 -0.01
CA ARG A 6 -60.75 -53.42 1.16
C ARG A 6 -59.29 -53.83 1.44
N PHE A 7 -59.00 -55.12 1.29
CA PHE A 7 -57.63 -55.63 1.47
C PHE A 7 -56.68 -55.13 0.38
N LEU A 8 -57.15 -55.02 -0.88
CA LEU A 8 -56.37 -54.48 -1.98
C LEU A 8 -56.10 -52.97 -1.80
N ILE A 9 -57.06 -52.22 -1.33
CA ILE A 9 -56.87 -50.78 -1.04
C ILE A 9 -55.87 -50.56 0.13
N LEU A 10 -55.99 -51.40 1.17
CA LEU A 10 -55.07 -51.33 2.32
C LEU A 10 -53.65 -51.70 1.90
N PHE A 11 -53.46 -52.72 1.06
CA PHE A 11 -52.20 -53.16 0.56
C PHE A 11 -51.57 -52.15 -0.41
N CYS A 12 -52.33 -51.54 -1.30
CA CYS A 12 -51.83 -50.44 -2.15
C CYS A 12 -51.50 -49.19 -1.32
N GLY A 13 -52.26 -48.87 -0.28
CA GLY A 13 -51.97 -47.76 0.62
C GLY A 13 -50.66 -47.97 1.42
N MET A 14 -50.36 -49.19 1.84
CA MET A 14 -49.08 -49.51 2.48
C MET A 14 -47.88 -49.42 1.53
N PHE A 15 -48.03 -49.71 0.27
CA PHE A 15 -46.98 -49.55 -0.74
C PHE A 15 -46.74 -48.07 -1.10
N TYR A 16 -47.77 -47.25 -1.09
CA TYR A 16 -47.64 -45.81 -1.38
C TYR A 16 -46.94 -44.99 -0.27
N SER A 17 -47.06 -45.47 0.97
CA SER A 17 -46.41 -44.78 2.14
C SER A 17 -44.95 -45.09 2.31
N SER A 18 -44.35 -46.02 1.55
CA SER A 18 -42.95 -46.40 1.67
C SER A 18 -42.02 -45.83 0.60
N VAL A 19 -42.52 -45.05 -0.34
CA VAL A 19 -41.66 -44.36 -1.33
C VAL A 19 -41.21 -43.01 -0.75
N ASN A 20 -40.45 -43.06 0.35
CA ASN A 20 -39.64 -41.89 0.69
C ASN A 20 -38.60 -41.68 -0.41
N PRO A 21 -38.54 -40.54 -1.08
CA PRO A 21 -37.42 -40.28 -1.97
C PRO A 21 -36.15 -40.35 -1.12
N LEU A 22 -35.38 -41.40 -1.32
CA LEU A 22 -34.04 -41.51 -0.75
C LEU A 22 -33.19 -40.45 -1.42
N PHE A 23 -33.19 -39.26 -0.88
CA PHE A 23 -32.16 -38.29 -1.22
C PHE A 23 -30.84 -38.89 -0.78
N SER A 24 -30.03 -39.29 -1.76
CA SER A 24 -28.70 -39.88 -1.52
C SER A 24 -27.76 -38.77 -1.04
N GLN A 25 -27.87 -38.41 0.24
CA GLN A 25 -26.95 -37.51 0.91
C GLN A 25 -25.95 -38.38 1.70
N VAL A 26 -24.68 -38.08 1.55
CA VAL A 26 -23.62 -38.77 2.29
C VAL A 26 -23.16 -37.85 3.42
N GLY A 27 -23.32 -38.33 4.64
CA GLY A 27 -22.80 -37.69 5.86
C GLY A 27 -21.64 -38.48 6.44
N ILE A 28 -20.53 -37.83 6.73
CA ILE A 28 -19.39 -38.41 7.43
C ILE A 28 -19.19 -37.61 8.73
N GLY A 29 -19.24 -38.28 9.84
CA GLY A 29 -19.10 -37.66 11.16
C GLY A 29 -20.38 -37.04 11.73
N LEU A 30 -21.48 -36.96 10.97
CA LEU A 30 -22.75 -36.32 11.36
C LEU A 30 -23.97 -37.19 11.01
N LYS A 31 -25.08 -36.93 11.69
CA LYS A 31 -26.36 -37.65 11.49
C LYS A 31 -27.30 -36.92 10.53
N ASN A 32 -27.11 -35.61 10.30
CA ASN A 32 -28.01 -34.75 9.53
C ASN A 32 -27.24 -34.04 8.41
N PRO A 33 -26.87 -34.70 7.29
CA PRO A 33 -26.16 -34.07 6.19
C PRO A 33 -27.00 -33.01 5.50
N GLN A 34 -26.40 -31.85 5.23
CA GLN A 34 -27.08 -30.70 4.60
C GLN A 34 -26.67 -30.52 3.14
N GLY A 35 -25.65 -31.23 2.69
CA GLY A 35 -25.14 -31.25 1.30
C GLY A 35 -25.34 -32.59 0.62
N ALA A 36 -24.98 -32.71 -0.66
CA ALA A 36 -24.86 -34.00 -1.37
C ALA A 36 -23.77 -34.88 -0.68
N LEU A 37 -22.67 -34.26 -0.30
CA LEU A 37 -21.67 -34.76 0.62
C LEU A 37 -21.48 -33.72 1.73
N HIS A 38 -21.50 -34.19 2.98
CA HIS A 38 -21.21 -33.36 4.15
C HIS A 38 -20.29 -34.13 5.10
N VAL A 39 -19.09 -33.62 5.29
CA VAL A 39 -18.08 -34.17 6.21
C VAL A 39 -17.93 -33.21 7.37
N ASP A 40 -18.22 -33.67 8.57
CA ASP A 40 -18.01 -32.93 9.82
C ASP A 40 -16.70 -33.42 10.44
N GLY A 41 -15.67 -32.60 10.33
CA GLY A 41 -14.32 -32.93 10.78
C GLY A 41 -14.20 -33.07 12.29
N ALA A 42 -14.90 -32.26 13.06
CA ALA A 42 -14.89 -32.27 14.52
C ALA A 42 -15.99 -33.14 15.13
N LYS A 43 -16.99 -33.56 14.34
CA LYS A 43 -18.18 -34.30 14.80
C LYS A 43 -19.01 -33.49 15.81
N ASP A 44 -19.07 -32.20 15.63
CA ASP A 44 -19.72 -31.25 16.54
C ASP A 44 -21.06 -30.71 16.01
N ASN A 45 -21.46 -31.14 14.81
CA ASN A 45 -22.74 -30.75 14.23
C ASN A 45 -23.92 -31.38 14.97
N ALA A 46 -24.95 -30.59 15.20
CA ALA A 46 -26.16 -31.05 15.85
C ALA A 46 -26.85 -32.14 15.03
N ALA A 47 -27.45 -33.11 15.73
CA ALA A 47 -28.18 -34.21 15.10
C ALA A 47 -29.42 -33.76 14.30
N THR A 48 -29.90 -32.54 14.50
CA THR A 48 -31.06 -31.94 13.83
C THR A 48 -30.82 -30.44 13.63
N GLY A 49 -31.48 -29.84 12.61
CA GLY A 49 -31.39 -28.44 12.31
C GLY A 49 -30.19 -28.09 11.44
N THR A 50 -29.97 -26.79 11.22
CA THR A 50 -28.84 -26.24 10.43
C THR A 50 -27.64 -26.04 11.37
N PRO A 51 -26.44 -26.46 11.00
CA PRO A 51 -25.23 -26.19 11.78
C PRO A 51 -24.98 -24.70 11.98
N THR A 52 -24.40 -24.33 13.10
CA THR A 52 -23.94 -22.96 13.36
C THR A 52 -22.69 -22.65 12.53
N ALA A 53 -22.36 -21.37 12.37
CA ALA A 53 -21.15 -20.96 11.65
C ALA A 53 -19.86 -21.56 12.25
N ALA A 54 -19.80 -21.69 13.58
CA ALA A 54 -18.66 -22.30 14.26
C ALA A 54 -18.52 -23.80 13.94
N GLN A 55 -19.64 -24.54 13.90
CA GLN A 55 -19.65 -25.94 13.51
C GLN A 55 -19.25 -26.14 12.05
N VAL A 56 -19.77 -25.30 11.15
CA VAL A 56 -19.44 -25.34 9.71
C VAL A 56 -17.97 -25.06 9.44
N ALA A 57 -17.27 -24.32 10.30
CA ALA A 57 -15.90 -23.89 10.07
C ALA A 57 -14.92 -25.05 9.82
N ASN A 58 -15.20 -26.23 10.36
CA ASN A 58 -14.38 -27.43 10.16
C ASN A 58 -14.99 -28.45 9.18
N ASP A 59 -16.09 -28.11 8.49
CA ASP A 59 -16.82 -28.98 7.59
C ASP A 59 -16.32 -28.89 6.14
N VAL A 60 -16.53 -29.99 5.40
CA VAL A 60 -16.48 -30.00 3.94
C VAL A 60 -17.89 -30.32 3.41
N ILE A 61 -18.42 -29.41 2.60
CA ILE A 61 -19.78 -29.51 2.06
C ILE A 61 -19.76 -29.46 0.54
N ILE A 62 -20.37 -30.43 -0.12
CA ILE A 62 -20.77 -30.32 -1.52
C ILE A 62 -22.24 -29.92 -1.56
N ASN A 63 -22.52 -28.71 -2.01
CA ASN A 63 -23.88 -28.20 -2.08
C ASN A 63 -24.72 -29.04 -3.04
N LYS A 64 -25.88 -29.50 -2.58
CA LYS A 64 -26.74 -30.41 -3.35
C LYS A 64 -27.39 -29.80 -4.60
N THR A 65 -27.49 -28.47 -4.65
CA THR A 65 -28.15 -27.75 -5.73
C THR A 65 -27.14 -27.26 -6.78
N THR A 66 -26.01 -26.71 -6.33
CA THR A 66 -25.01 -26.10 -7.22
C THR A 66 -23.86 -27.04 -7.55
N GLY A 67 -23.63 -28.07 -6.73
CA GLY A 67 -22.45 -28.92 -6.80
C GLY A 67 -21.15 -28.24 -6.36
N PHE A 68 -21.22 -27.02 -5.81
CA PHE A 68 -20.06 -26.28 -5.35
C PHE A 68 -19.52 -26.85 -4.04
N VAL A 69 -18.20 -26.79 -3.86
CA VAL A 69 -17.50 -27.27 -2.69
C VAL A 69 -17.22 -26.11 -1.74
N GLY A 70 -17.70 -26.23 -0.51
CA GLY A 70 -17.37 -25.33 0.60
C GLY A 70 -16.40 -26.01 1.56
N LEU A 71 -15.30 -25.33 1.90
CA LEU A 71 -14.43 -25.70 3.01
C LEU A 71 -14.66 -24.69 4.13
N GLY A 72 -15.34 -25.10 5.19
CA GLY A 72 -15.80 -24.20 6.24
C GLY A 72 -16.89 -23.22 5.80
N VAL A 73 -17.55 -23.47 4.67
CA VAL A 73 -18.59 -22.62 4.09
C VAL A 73 -19.84 -23.41 3.80
N PHE A 74 -20.94 -23.07 4.47
CA PHE A 74 -22.20 -23.79 4.35
C PHE A 74 -22.86 -23.57 2.96
N ASN A 75 -22.87 -22.35 2.47
CA ASN A 75 -23.45 -21.98 1.18
C ASN A 75 -22.39 -21.41 0.25
N PRO A 76 -21.58 -22.25 -0.41
CA PRO A 76 -20.52 -21.80 -1.31
C PRO A 76 -21.09 -21.03 -2.52
N GLN A 77 -20.49 -19.88 -2.81
CA GLN A 77 -20.92 -18.97 -3.89
C GLN A 77 -20.12 -19.19 -5.19
N VAL A 78 -19.02 -19.94 -5.13
CA VAL A 78 -18.15 -20.31 -6.25
C VAL A 78 -17.84 -21.81 -6.17
N LYS A 79 -17.27 -22.39 -7.26
CA LYS A 79 -17.02 -23.85 -7.34
C LYS A 79 -16.20 -24.42 -6.20
N LEU A 80 -15.21 -23.67 -5.72
CA LEU A 80 -14.46 -23.97 -4.49
C LEU A 80 -14.45 -22.70 -3.63
N ASP A 81 -15.15 -22.73 -2.52
CA ASP A 81 -15.28 -21.59 -1.61
C ASP A 81 -14.67 -21.94 -0.24
N MET A 82 -13.66 -21.15 0.18
CA MET A 82 -12.94 -21.32 1.42
C MET A 82 -13.13 -20.11 2.35
N ARG A 83 -14.04 -19.18 2.04
CA ARG A 83 -14.25 -17.94 2.79
C ARG A 83 -15.12 -18.17 4.02
N SER A 84 -14.62 -18.95 4.97
CA SER A 84 -15.27 -19.18 6.26
C SER A 84 -15.14 -17.97 7.19
N THR A 85 -15.81 -17.99 8.32
CA THR A 85 -15.68 -16.97 9.37
C THR A 85 -14.42 -17.16 10.24
N GLY A 86 -13.67 -18.24 10.02
CA GLY A 86 -12.42 -18.54 10.75
C GLY A 86 -11.25 -17.68 10.26
N THR A 87 -10.16 -17.70 11.02
CA THR A 87 -8.91 -16.98 10.70
C THR A 87 -7.93 -17.78 9.84
N GLU A 88 -8.26 -19.04 9.52
CA GLU A 88 -7.36 -20.02 8.86
C GLU A 88 -7.66 -20.17 7.36
N ASN A 89 -8.29 -19.16 6.74
CA ASN A 89 -8.71 -19.16 5.34
C ASN A 89 -7.51 -18.91 4.41
N ALA A 90 -6.62 -19.87 4.29
CA ALA A 90 -5.44 -19.81 3.44
C ALA A 90 -5.36 -20.99 2.49
N LEU A 91 -4.92 -20.77 1.26
CA LEU A 91 -4.58 -21.80 0.29
C LEU A 91 -3.07 -22.04 0.32
N GLY A 92 -2.63 -23.20 0.80
CA GLY A 92 -1.24 -23.62 0.71
C GLY A 92 -0.94 -24.13 -0.70
N LEU A 93 0.00 -23.48 -1.39
CA LEU A 93 0.49 -23.91 -2.70
C LEU A 93 1.91 -24.45 -2.55
N SER A 94 2.20 -25.55 -3.22
CA SER A 94 3.53 -26.12 -3.32
C SER A 94 4.24 -25.67 -4.60
N THR A 95 5.56 -25.85 -4.60
CA THR A 95 6.37 -25.73 -5.81
C THR A 95 6.10 -26.91 -6.74
N THR A 96 6.24 -26.69 -8.04
CA THR A 96 6.20 -27.74 -9.04
C THR A 96 7.23 -27.50 -10.13
N THR A 97 7.79 -28.58 -10.67
CA THR A 97 8.67 -28.55 -11.86
C THR A 97 7.88 -28.71 -13.15
N MET A 98 6.55 -28.85 -13.07
CA MET A 98 5.68 -29.00 -14.23
C MET A 98 5.78 -27.77 -15.13
N SER A 99 5.86 -28.00 -16.46
CA SER A 99 5.83 -26.91 -17.43
C SER A 99 4.46 -26.21 -17.41
N ALA A 100 4.39 -24.96 -17.89
CA ALA A 100 3.12 -24.25 -18.00
C ALA A 100 2.16 -24.94 -18.98
N VAL A 101 2.72 -25.56 -20.03
CA VAL A 101 1.96 -26.33 -21.03
C VAL A 101 1.30 -27.55 -20.37
N ASP A 102 2.06 -28.33 -19.60
CA ASP A 102 1.54 -29.54 -18.94
C ASP A 102 0.55 -29.22 -17.83
N ALA A 103 0.77 -28.10 -17.13
CA ALA A 103 -0.14 -27.63 -16.08
C ALA A 103 -1.45 -27.07 -16.64
N GLY A 104 -1.41 -26.59 -17.88
CA GLY A 104 -2.54 -25.93 -18.54
C GLY A 104 -2.79 -24.49 -18.13
N ALA A 105 -3.57 -23.78 -18.92
CA ALA A 105 -3.95 -22.39 -18.65
C ALA A 105 -4.80 -22.29 -17.38
N GLY A 106 -4.50 -21.30 -16.53
CA GLY A 106 -5.19 -21.06 -15.26
C GLY A 106 -4.63 -21.84 -14.08
N ALA A 107 -3.64 -22.73 -14.27
CA ALA A 107 -2.95 -23.37 -13.16
C ALA A 107 -2.15 -22.34 -12.34
N VAL A 108 -2.12 -22.51 -11.02
CA VAL A 108 -1.43 -21.62 -10.07
C VAL A 108 -0.38 -22.40 -9.30
N ARG A 109 0.81 -21.84 -9.16
CA ARG A 109 1.90 -22.43 -8.36
C ARG A 109 2.60 -21.41 -7.49
N TYR A 110 3.30 -21.92 -6.49
CA TYR A 110 4.26 -21.16 -5.69
C TYR A 110 5.67 -21.45 -6.23
N ASP A 111 6.45 -20.40 -6.51
CA ASP A 111 7.82 -20.54 -6.98
C ASP A 111 8.80 -19.89 -6.01
N VAL A 112 9.76 -20.69 -5.52
CA VAL A 112 10.85 -20.24 -4.63
C VAL A 112 12.17 -20.04 -5.39
N ALA A 113 12.24 -20.48 -6.64
CA ALA A 113 13.45 -20.37 -7.45
C ALA A 113 13.60 -18.95 -8.00
N ASN A 114 14.73 -18.36 -7.79
CA ASN A 114 15.18 -17.02 -8.17
C ASN A 114 15.01 -15.95 -7.09
N ILE A 115 15.77 -16.11 -6.04
CA ILE A 115 16.27 -14.97 -5.27
C ILE A 115 17.21 -14.17 -6.20
N PRO A 116 16.93 -12.87 -6.54
CA PRO A 116 16.74 -11.83 -5.53
C PRO A 116 15.29 -11.28 -5.43
N VAL A 117 14.32 -11.83 -6.13
CA VAL A 117 12.96 -11.23 -6.18
C VAL A 117 12.02 -11.81 -5.12
N GLY A 118 12.45 -12.79 -4.33
CA GLY A 118 11.64 -13.45 -3.31
C GLY A 118 10.63 -14.45 -3.88
N PRO A 119 9.94 -15.19 -3.00
CA PRO A 119 8.92 -16.15 -3.37
C PRO A 119 7.74 -15.46 -4.07
N LYS A 120 7.19 -16.11 -5.07
CA LYS A 120 6.12 -15.56 -5.91
C LYS A 120 5.05 -16.60 -6.22
N ILE A 121 3.83 -16.12 -6.41
CA ILE A 121 2.76 -16.89 -7.03
C ILE A 121 2.85 -16.69 -8.54
N GLU A 122 2.71 -17.77 -9.29
CA GLU A 122 2.68 -17.73 -10.75
C GLU A 122 1.39 -18.37 -11.28
N VAL A 123 0.89 -17.85 -12.38
CA VAL A 123 -0.27 -18.35 -13.11
C VAL A 123 0.16 -18.76 -14.51
N SER A 124 -0.24 -19.95 -14.95
CA SER A 124 0.02 -20.44 -16.30
C SER A 124 -1.00 -19.85 -17.29
N ASP A 125 -0.53 -19.40 -18.46
CA ASP A 125 -1.39 -19.08 -19.61
C ASP A 125 -1.55 -20.29 -20.58
N GLY A 126 -0.95 -21.43 -20.22
CA GLY A 126 -0.88 -22.64 -21.06
C GLY A 126 0.37 -22.73 -21.93
N VAL A 127 1.23 -21.71 -21.90
CA VAL A 127 2.49 -21.66 -22.65
C VAL A 127 3.65 -21.33 -21.70
N VAL A 128 3.48 -20.31 -20.87
CA VAL A 128 4.49 -19.86 -19.89
C VAL A 128 3.85 -19.57 -18.55
N TRP A 129 4.69 -19.58 -17.50
CA TRP A 129 4.31 -19.14 -16.17
C TRP A 129 4.48 -17.64 -16.03
N HIS A 130 3.39 -16.93 -15.72
CA HIS A 130 3.39 -15.49 -15.44
C HIS A 130 3.36 -15.24 -13.94
N LYS A 131 4.16 -14.30 -13.48
CA LYS A 131 4.13 -13.85 -12.08
C LYS A 131 2.77 -13.18 -11.79
N ALA A 132 2.02 -13.70 -10.83
CA ALA A 132 0.90 -12.99 -10.23
C ALA A 132 1.47 -11.93 -9.29
N TYR A 133 1.87 -10.79 -9.86
CA TYR A 133 2.55 -9.72 -9.13
C TYR A 133 1.55 -8.60 -8.82
N ILE A 134 1.25 -8.43 -7.55
CA ILE A 134 0.70 -7.17 -7.07
C ILE A 134 1.90 -6.28 -6.78
N ALA A 135 2.24 -5.39 -7.70
CA ALA A 135 3.28 -4.41 -7.47
C ALA A 135 2.95 -3.65 -6.17
N PRO A 136 3.84 -3.64 -5.18
CA PRO A 136 3.60 -2.80 -4.01
C PRO A 136 3.47 -1.36 -4.49
N GLN A 137 2.52 -0.64 -3.92
CA GLN A 137 2.32 0.76 -4.26
C GLN A 137 3.61 1.54 -4.02
N LYS A 138 4.15 2.17 -5.07
CA LYS A 138 5.37 2.97 -4.97
C LYS A 138 5.14 4.18 -4.08
N ALA A 139 6.14 4.56 -3.32
CA ALA A 139 6.11 5.75 -2.52
C ALA A 139 6.11 6.99 -3.42
N VAL A 140 5.12 7.84 -3.23
CA VAL A 140 5.03 9.16 -3.85
C VAL A 140 4.61 10.14 -2.77
N VAL A 141 5.49 11.08 -2.45
CA VAL A 141 5.24 12.18 -1.52
C VAL A 141 5.21 13.47 -2.30
N VAL A 142 4.20 14.31 -2.07
CA VAL A 142 4.13 15.69 -2.55
C VAL A 142 3.77 16.55 -1.35
N ALA A 143 4.68 17.47 -1.00
CA ALA A 143 4.51 18.35 0.14
C ALA A 143 4.87 19.79 -0.23
N ARG A 144 4.19 20.74 0.40
CA ARG A 144 4.34 22.19 0.18
C ARG A 144 4.59 22.87 1.51
N LYS A 145 5.42 23.89 1.51
CA LYS A 145 5.66 24.71 2.69
C LYS A 145 4.73 25.92 2.67
N ILE A 146 3.74 25.92 3.55
CA ILE A 146 2.76 27.00 3.68
C ILE A 146 3.01 27.90 4.90
N ALA A 147 3.84 27.48 5.84
CA ALA A 147 4.22 28.24 7.02
C ALA A 147 5.65 28.76 6.88
N THR A 148 5.88 30.01 7.27
CA THR A 148 7.22 30.60 7.25
C THR A 148 8.17 29.86 8.18
N GLN A 149 9.44 29.78 7.80
CA GLN A 149 10.51 29.21 8.59
C GLN A 149 11.80 29.97 8.35
N SER A 150 12.44 30.44 9.40
CA SER A 150 13.74 31.08 9.32
C SER A 150 14.85 30.05 9.22
N ILE A 151 15.75 30.24 8.28
CA ILE A 151 16.98 29.46 8.11
C ILE A 151 18.13 30.30 8.63
N ILE A 152 18.86 29.77 9.61
CA ILE A 152 19.97 30.49 10.24
C ILE A 152 21.20 30.41 9.34
N GLN A 153 21.89 31.53 9.15
CA GLN A 153 23.13 31.56 8.37
C GLN A 153 24.18 30.63 8.98
N ASN A 154 25.01 30.05 8.12
CA ASN A 154 26.08 29.13 8.50
C ASN A 154 25.66 27.92 9.34
N SER A 155 24.34 27.63 9.36
CA SER A 155 23.77 26.51 10.09
C SER A 155 22.81 25.72 9.20
N ALA A 156 23.06 24.41 9.04
CA ALA A 156 22.14 23.57 8.28
C ALA A 156 20.86 23.31 9.08
N THR A 157 19.75 23.76 8.54
CA THR A 157 18.43 23.71 9.18
C THR A 157 17.50 22.76 8.43
N ASN A 158 16.88 21.80 9.12
CA ASN A 158 15.85 20.95 8.53
C ASN A 158 14.64 21.78 8.13
N ILE A 159 14.12 21.53 6.93
CA ILE A 159 12.85 22.11 6.51
C ILE A 159 11.74 21.25 7.12
N ASN A 160 10.92 21.84 7.97
CA ASN A 160 9.90 21.18 8.76
C ASN A 160 8.50 21.79 8.56
N ASN A 161 7.47 21.24 9.22
CA ASN A 161 6.09 21.73 9.18
C ASN A 161 5.57 21.90 7.74
N TRP A 162 5.64 20.81 7.00
CA TRP A 162 5.14 20.72 5.64
C TRP A 162 3.61 20.52 5.61
N ASN A 163 2.96 21.01 4.58
CA ASN A 163 1.61 20.60 4.22
C ASN A 163 1.70 19.46 3.18
N VAL A 164 1.30 18.26 3.58
CA VAL A 164 1.33 17.09 2.71
C VAL A 164 0.09 17.08 1.83
N VAL A 165 0.30 17.17 0.51
CA VAL A 165 -0.74 17.08 -0.52
C VAL A 165 -1.00 15.61 -0.86
N ARG A 166 0.05 14.79 -0.88
CA ARG A 166 -0.02 13.37 -1.19
C ARG A 166 1.10 12.62 -0.48
N ASP A 167 0.75 11.53 0.19
CA ASP A 167 1.68 10.52 0.67
C ASP A 167 1.00 9.15 0.55
N MET A 168 1.37 8.40 -0.47
CA MET A 168 0.72 7.12 -0.79
C MET A 168 1.19 5.97 0.09
N SER A 169 2.32 6.12 0.74
CA SER A 169 2.97 5.07 1.52
C SER A 169 3.02 5.37 3.01
N ASN A 170 2.47 6.52 3.44
CA ASN A 170 2.55 7.04 4.81
C ASN A 170 4.01 7.06 5.32
N SER A 171 4.91 7.55 4.46
CA SER A 171 6.36 7.50 4.64
C SER A 171 6.99 8.85 4.98
N PHE A 172 6.18 9.92 5.07
CA PHE A 172 6.67 11.27 5.32
C PHE A 172 6.02 11.90 6.56
N ASP A 173 6.84 12.20 7.54
CA ASP A 173 6.41 12.99 8.71
C ASP A 173 6.46 14.49 8.36
N ALA A 174 5.28 15.07 8.20
CA ALA A 174 5.13 16.49 7.86
C ALA A 174 5.71 17.43 8.91
N SER A 175 5.63 17.08 10.18
CA SER A 175 6.04 17.93 11.30
C SER A 175 7.56 18.07 11.37
N SER A 176 8.29 17.01 11.16
CA SER A 176 9.76 16.97 11.17
C SER A 176 10.39 17.15 9.80
N GLY A 177 9.63 16.94 8.71
CA GLY A 177 10.13 16.93 7.33
C GLY A 177 10.99 15.71 7.01
N ILE A 178 10.78 14.58 7.72
CA ILE A 178 11.56 13.37 7.56
C ILE A 178 10.80 12.36 6.70
N PHE A 179 11.44 11.91 5.63
CA PHE A 179 11.02 10.76 4.83
C PHE A 179 11.65 9.49 5.40
N THR A 180 10.87 8.43 5.56
CA THR A 180 11.35 7.10 5.92
C THR A 180 11.11 6.16 4.74
N ALA A 181 12.18 5.60 4.17
CA ALA A 181 12.09 4.69 3.03
C ALA A 181 11.25 3.44 3.41
N PRO A 182 10.10 3.18 2.75
CA PRO A 182 9.25 2.07 3.12
C PRO A 182 9.85 0.70 2.75
N ARG A 183 10.80 0.67 1.81
CA ARG A 183 11.51 -0.53 1.36
C ARG A 183 12.86 -0.17 0.76
N ASP A 184 13.67 -1.19 0.47
CA ASP A 184 14.89 -1.04 -0.32
C ASP A 184 14.51 -0.57 -1.72
N GLY A 185 15.16 0.48 -2.21
CA GLY A 185 14.83 1.03 -3.51
C GLY A 185 15.60 2.30 -3.86
N THR A 186 15.30 2.82 -5.03
CA THR A 186 15.83 4.07 -5.56
C THR A 186 14.78 5.15 -5.47
N TYR A 187 15.13 6.27 -4.88
CA TYR A 187 14.22 7.39 -4.61
C TYR A 187 14.79 8.68 -5.17
N THR A 188 13.97 9.41 -5.93
CA THR A 188 14.32 10.75 -6.40
C THR A 188 13.64 11.79 -5.52
N PHE A 189 14.44 12.70 -5.00
CA PHE A 189 14.02 13.88 -4.23
C PHE A 189 14.12 15.10 -5.13
N LEU A 190 13.01 15.83 -5.28
CA LEU A 190 12.95 17.11 -5.95
C LEU A 190 12.57 18.17 -4.92
N LEU A 191 13.48 19.08 -4.62
CA LEU A 191 13.25 20.19 -3.69
C LEU A 191 13.34 21.51 -4.44
N THR A 192 12.29 22.32 -4.38
CA THR A 192 12.35 23.73 -4.74
C THR A 192 12.30 24.57 -3.47
N PHE A 193 13.10 25.63 -3.42
CA PHE A 193 13.13 26.54 -2.28
C PHE A 193 13.29 27.98 -2.74
N ASN A 194 12.68 28.89 -2.00
CA ASN A 194 12.82 30.32 -2.19
C ASN A 194 12.87 31.01 -0.84
N PHE A 195 13.74 31.96 -0.71
CA PHE A 195 13.83 32.83 0.45
C PHE A 195 13.08 34.16 0.20
N ASN A 196 12.63 34.78 1.26
CA ASN A 196 12.21 36.18 1.20
C ASN A 196 13.37 37.08 0.75
N GLY A 197 13.01 38.24 0.19
CA GLY A 197 14.02 39.22 -0.18
C GLY A 197 14.90 39.63 1.01
N ALA A 198 16.20 39.63 0.77
CA ALA A 198 17.22 40.06 1.71
C ALA A 198 18.37 40.76 0.95
N VAL A 199 19.10 41.61 1.65
CA VAL A 199 20.39 42.12 1.14
C VAL A 199 21.42 41.02 1.29
N ILE A 200 21.84 40.46 0.16
CA ILE A 200 22.72 39.28 0.16
C ILE A 200 24.19 39.67 -0.10
N ASN A 201 25.08 38.90 0.48
CA ASN A 201 26.53 39.08 0.30
C ASN A 201 26.96 38.62 -1.10
N ASP A 202 27.99 39.27 -1.67
CA ASP A 202 28.61 38.81 -2.90
C ASP A 202 29.28 37.43 -2.70
N GLY A 203 29.16 36.57 -3.72
CA GLY A 203 29.69 35.22 -3.66
C GLY A 203 29.02 34.33 -2.63
N SER A 204 27.88 34.76 -2.11
CA SER A 204 27.12 33.92 -1.15
C SER A 204 26.52 32.70 -1.83
N ARG A 205 26.20 31.69 -1.03
CA ARG A 205 25.60 30.45 -1.53
C ARG A 205 24.47 29.94 -0.65
N VAL A 206 23.60 29.18 -1.26
CA VAL A 206 22.63 28.30 -0.59
C VAL A 206 22.97 26.87 -0.95
N GLU A 207 22.94 26.00 0.03
CA GLU A 207 23.17 24.58 -0.11
C GLU A 207 21.94 23.82 0.37
N SER A 208 21.39 23.01 -0.52
CA SER A 208 20.33 22.04 -0.16
C SER A 208 20.99 20.69 0.11
N GLN A 209 20.71 20.11 1.27
CA GLN A 209 21.27 18.86 1.72
C GLN A 209 20.18 17.82 1.90
N PHE A 210 20.45 16.58 1.49
CA PHE A 210 19.67 15.40 1.79
C PHE A 210 20.44 14.63 2.87
N TYR A 211 19.86 14.58 4.05
CA TYR A 211 20.57 14.24 5.29
C TYR A 211 19.95 13.00 5.93
N ASP A 212 20.79 12.01 6.20
CA ASP A 212 20.41 10.85 7.01
C ASP A 212 20.36 11.22 8.49
N THR A 213 19.17 11.23 9.06
CA THR A 213 18.96 11.60 10.46
C THR A 213 19.37 10.50 11.44
N THR A 214 19.60 9.28 10.96
CA THR A 214 20.00 8.14 11.81
C THR A 214 21.52 8.09 11.97
N SER A 215 22.27 8.20 10.85
CA SER A 215 23.74 8.17 10.87
C SER A 215 24.37 9.55 11.02
N ASN A 216 23.56 10.62 11.01
CA ASN A 216 24.01 12.00 11.07
C ASN A 216 24.97 12.38 9.93
N THR A 217 24.68 11.91 8.71
CA THR A 217 25.53 12.15 7.54
C THR A 217 24.76 12.82 6.41
N VAL A 218 25.45 13.68 5.64
CA VAL A 218 24.92 14.23 4.40
C VAL A 218 25.06 13.16 3.31
N LEU A 219 23.93 12.74 2.73
CA LEU A 219 23.89 11.76 1.64
C LEU A 219 24.17 12.41 0.28
N ALA A 220 23.69 13.63 0.10
CA ALA A 220 23.92 14.44 -1.09
C ALA A 220 23.72 15.92 -0.78
N SER A 221 24.41 16.76 -1.52
CA SER A 221 24.35 18.21 -1.38
C SER A 221 24.41 18.86 -2.76
N VAL A 222 23.57 19.87 -2.97
CA VAL A 222 23.55 20.70 -4.17
C VAL A 222 23.57 22.15 -3.74
N TYR A 223 24.47 22.93 -4.32
CA TYR A 223 24.57 24.35 -3.97
C TYR A 223 24.39 25.26 -5.20
N LYS A 224 23.94 26.47 -4.92
CA LYS A 224 23.81 27.57 -5.87
C LYS A 224 24.48 28.80 -5.28
N THR A 225 25.31 29.45 -6.08
CA THR A 225 25.95 30.75 -5.74
C THR A 225 25.13 31.94 -6.23
N PHE A 226 25.21 33.02 -5.48
CA PHE A 226 24.51 34.26 -5.77
C PHE A 226 25.53 35.40 -5.81
N GLY A 227 25.39 36.28 -6.80
CA GLY A 227 26.12 37.53 -6.83
C GLY A 227 25.53 38.54 -5.85
N GLN A 228 26.27 39.59 -5.57
CA GLN A 228 25.83 40.72 -4.76
C GLN A 228 24.53 41.29 -5.33
N SER A 229 23.58 41.64 -4.46
CA SER A 229 22.50 42.52 -4.85
C SER A 229 23.14 43.83 -5.36
N MET A 230 22.92 44.17 -6.63
CA MET A 230 23.48 45.40 -7.18
C MET A 230 23.03 46.54 -6.28
N THR A 231 23.96 47.11 -5.55
CA THR A 231 23.84 48.44 -5.01
C THR A 231 23.64 49.39 -6.21
N GLY A 232 22.69 50.29 -6.13
CA GLY A 232 22.44 51.28 -7.19
C GLY A 232 23.71 51.95 -7.67
N THR A 233 23.63 52.64 -8.82
CA THR A 233 24.74 53.46 -9.35
C THR A 233 25.39 54.29 -8.25
N ALA A 234 26.67 54.61 -8.43
CA ALA A 234 27.51 55.33 -7.44
C ALA A 234 26.88 56.58 -6.82
N ASP A 235 25.77 57.06 -7.36
CA ASP A 235 25.02 58.24 -6.88
C ASP A 235 23.94 57.88 -5.84
N ASP A 236 23.70 56.57 -5.55
CA ASP A 236 22.65 56.10 -4.64
C ASP A 236 23.27 55.35 -3.45
N ALA A 237 24.07 56.08 -2.66
CA ALA A 237 24.82 55.58 -1.50
C ALA A 237 23.93 54.90 -0.39
N ASN A 238 22.60 54.87 -0.59
CA ASN A 238 21.63 54.34 0.40
C ASN A 238 20.61 53.30 -0.14
N SER A 239 20.66 52.90 -1.38
CA SER A 239 19.71 51.89 -1.87
C SER A 239 20.21 50.47 -1.67
N THR A 240 19.97 49.92 -0.49
CA THR A 240 20.06 48.51 -0.20
C THR A 240 18.92 47.79 -0.92
N ARG A 241 19.18 47.20 -2.08
CA ARG A 241 18.17 46.42 -2.80
C ARG A 241 18.15 45.00 -2.22
N SER A 242 16.98 44.53 -1.82
CA SER A 242 16.80 43.13 -1.43
C SER A 242 16.69 42.26 -2.68
N THR A 243 17.34 41.11 -2.66
CA THR A 243 17.29 40.09 -3.70
C THR A 243 16.61 38.85 -3.13
N GLN A 244 15.81 38.18 -3.95
CA GLN A 244 15.24 36.90 -3.63
C GLN A 244 16.20 35.79 -4.08
N ALA A 245 16.65 34.96 -3.12
CA ALA A 245 17.46 33.80 -3.41
C ALA A 245 16.57 32.55 -3.45
N GLY A 246 16.76 31.76 -4.48
CA GLY A 246 15.99 30.51 -4.60
C GLY A 246 16.66 29.55 -5.54
N GLY A 247 16.19 28.32 -5.55
CA GLY A 247 16.71 27.27 -6.41
C GLY A 247 15.91 25.99 -6.35
N SER A 248 16.39 25.03 -7.13
CA SER A 248 15.89 23.67 -7.11
C SER A 248 17.04 22.69 -7.03
N SER A 249 16.80 21.55 -6.42
CA SER A 249 17.72 20.44 -6.39
C SER A 249 16.98 19.13 -6.68
N THR A 250 17.61 18.30 -7.48
CA THR A 250 17.13 16.95 -7.79
C THR A 250 18.24 15.97 -7.47
N VAL A 251 17.96 15.00 -6.62
CA VAL A 251 18.92 13.97 -6.22
C VAL A 251 18.23 12.62 -6.21
N THR A 252 18.89 11.63 -6.75
CA THR A 252 18.44 10.22 -6.71
C THR A 252 19.35 9.45 -5.76
N LEU A 253 18.74 8.78 -4.79
CA LEU A 253 19.43 8.04 -3.74
C LEU A 253 18.95 6.57 -3.72
N THR A 254 19.85 5.64 -3.52
CA THR A 254 19.52 4.25 -3.17
C THR A 254 19.43 4.15 -1.65
N LEU A 255 18.24 3.80 -1.14
CA LEU A 255 17.96 3.73 0.28
C LEU A 255 17.53 2.32 0.66
N THR A 256 17.91 1.89 1.86
CA THR A 256 17.39 0.67 2.49
C THR A 256 16.10 0.98 3.27
N ALA A 257 15.26 -0.03 3.44
CA ALA A 257 14.04 0.07 4.26
C ALA A 257 14.34 0.67 5.65
N GLY A 258 13.50 1.61 6.07
CA GLY A 258 13.66 2.30 7.35
C GLY A 258 14.68 3.44 7.37
N LYS A 259 15.43 3.67 6.28
CA LYS A 259 16.36 4.81 6.16
C LYS A 259 15.60 6.12 6.22
N LYS A 260 16.07 7.03 7.08
CA LYS A 260 15.41 8.32 7.36
C LYS A 260 16.18 9.47 6.72
N VAL A 261 15.52 10.21 5.84
CA VAL A 261 16.11 11.32 5.09
C VAL A 261 15.34 12.62 5.36
N ALA A 262 16.04 13.65 5.84
CA ALA A 262 15.51 15.01 5.93
C ALA A 262 16.09 15.89 4.83
N THR A 263 15.29 16.85 4.34
CA THR A 263 15.78 17.94 3.51
C THR A 263 16.20 19.12 4.38
N ARG A 264 17.39 19.65 4.14
CA ARG A 264 18.00 20.75 4.93
C ARG A 264 18.44 21.86 4.01
N LEU A 265 18.43 23.07 4.51
CA LEU A 265 19.08 24.22 3.86
C LEU A 265 20.16 24.79 4.76
N TRP A 266 21.27 25.15 4.13
CA TRP A 266 22.36 25.93 4.68
C TRP A 266 22.59 27.17 3.80
N HIS A 267 22.91 28.30 4.38
CA HIS A 267 23.26 29.49 3.59
C HIS A 267 24.24 30.41 4.32
N ASN A 268 24.93 31.23 3.54
CA ASN A 268 25.70 32.41 3.98
C ASN A 268 25.27 33.68 3.25
N LEU A 269 23.98 33.76 2.90
CA LEU A 269 23.41 34.90 2.13
C LEU A 269 23.61 36.25 2.81
N VAL A 270 23.50 36.27 4.14
CA VAL A 270 23.59 37.50 4.95
C VAL A 270 24.78 37.45 5.88
N SER A 271 25.22 38.55 6.41
CA SER A 271 26.38 38.63 7.29
C SER A 271 26.08 38.19 8.72
N SER A 272 24.81 38.24 9.15
CA SER A 272 24.34 37.79 10.44
C SER A 272 22.85 37.48 10.41
N GLY A 273 22.39 36.63 11.36
CA GLY A 273 20.96 36.34 11.54
C GLY A 273 20.43 35.20 10.69
N SER A 274 19.25 35.35 10.16
CA SER A 274 18.53 34.33 9.40
C SER A 274 17.79 34.96 8.21
N VAL A 275 17.47 34.15 7.21
CA VAL A 275 16.55 34.53 6.13
C VAL A 275 15.39 33.54 6.13
N ALA A 276 14.18 34.06 6.08
CA ALA A 276 12.98 33.23 6.10
C ALA A 276 12.68 32.64 4.71
N LEU A 277 12.18 31.43 4.67
CA LEU A 277 11.60 30.86 3.49
C LEU A 277 10.35 31.65 3.09
N ARG A 278 10.24 31.92 1.81
CA ARG A 278 9.08 32.61 1.24
C ARG A 278 7.89 31.68 1.25
N VAL A 279 6.78 32.16 1.77
CA VAL A 279 5.48 31.49 1.70
C VAL A 279 4.48 32.41 1.02
N THR A 280 3.34 31.88 0.58
CA THR A 280 2.29 32.70 0.00
C THR A 280 1.91 33.85 0.94
N THR A 281 1.75 35.02 0.40
CA THR A 281 1.38 36.22 1.18
C THR A 281 -0.13 36.33 1.40
N ASN A 282 -0.92 35.48 0.77
CA ASN A 282 -2.37 35.52 0.89
C ASN A 282 -2.94 34.20 1.47
N PRO A 283 -2.91 34.02 2.80
CA PRO A 283 -3.51 32.86 3.44
C PRO A 283 -5.05 32.82 3.31
N ALA A 284 -5.66 33.90 2.80
CA ALA A 284 -7.11 34.01 2.62
C ALA A 284 -7.60 33.56 1.23
N ASP A 285 -6.70 33.20 0.32
CA ASP A 285 -7.07 32.63 -0.99
C ASP A 285 -6.83 31.11 -1.01
N PRO A 286 -7.83 30.30 -0.60
CA PRO A 286 -7.71 28.85 -0.66
C PRO A 286 -7.73 28.30 -2.09
N THR A 287 -8.05 29.14 -3.09
CA THR A 287 -8.11 28.73 -4.51
C THR A 287 -6.75 28.80 -5.18
N ASN A 288 -5.79 29.55 -4.60
CA ASN A 288 -4.40 29.59 -5.02
C ASN A 288 -3.47 29.32 -3.82
N PRO A 289 -3.52 28.15 -3.20
CA PRO A 289 -2.75 27.83 -2.01
C PRO A 289 -1.25 27.67 -2.28
N ASP A 290 -0.82 27.85 -3.52
CA ASP A 290 0.47 27.37 -3.97
C ASP A 290 1.12 28.34 -4.97
N ASP A 291 1.87 29.28 -4.44
CA ASP A 291 2.78 30.09 -5.24
C ASP A 291 4.01 29.27 -5.72
N GLY A 292 4.07 27.96 -5.43
CA GLY A 292 5.13 27.06 -5.88
C GLY A 292 6.52 27.36 -5.31
N PHE A 293 6.63 28.16 -4.26
CA PHE A 293 7.93 28.64 -3.80
C PHE A 293 8.76 27.58 -3.08
N ASN A 294 8.13 26.73 -2.29
CA ASN A 294 8.85 25.70 -1.53
C ASN A 294 8.05 24.38 -1.61
N ASN A 295 8.56 23.47 -2.41
CA ASN A 295 7.91 22.19 -2.66
C ASN A 295 8.92 21.05 -2.51
N LEU A 296 8.45 19.94 -2.00
CA LEU A 296 9.18 18.68 -1.94
C LEU A 296 8.36 17.59 -2.64
N THR A 297 8.97 16.95 -3.61
CA THR A 297 8.42 15.74 -4.22
C THR A 297 9.41 14.61 -4.05
N ILE A 298 8.95 13.44 -3.61
CA ILE A 298 9.74 12.22 -3.47
C ILE A 298 9.07 11.14 -4.29
N ILE A 299 9.82 10.46 -5.15
CA ILE A 299 9.31 9.43 -6.06
C ILE A 299 10.19 8.19 -5.94
N GLU A 300 9.58 7.05 -5.66
CA GLU A 300 10.21 5.72 -5.74
C GLU A 300 10.18 5.22 -7.20
N HIS A 301 11.28 4.63 -7.67
CA HIS A 301 11.44 4.08 -9.02
C HIS A 301 11.16 2.58 -9.12
#